data_f9f2c44be840d3623a7490aba78863ef
#
_entry.id   f9f2c44be840d3623a7490aba78863ef
#
_cell.length_a   1.000
_cell.length_b   1.000
_cell.length_c   1.000
_cell.angle_alpha   90.00
_cell.angle_beta   90.00
_cell.angle_gamma   90.00
#
_symmetry.space_group_name_H-M   'P 1'
#
loop_
_entity.id
_entity.type
_entity.pdbx_description
1 polymer ?
#
loop_
_entity_poly.entity_id
_entity_poly.type
_entity_poly.pdbx_seq_one_letter_code
_entity_poly.pdbx_strand_id
1 'polypeptide(L)'
;MTKSEGTVDTHQKALRINLDSRFYGTFAEIGAGQEVVRWFFRVGGAAGTIAKSMSAYDMTVSDAIYGNTPRYVCRERLQAMLDYEQSLNIDRLSGKRGDDCAFFTFADTVSARNFHGTNECHAWMGVKFQTHPRDENSQLVIHVRMLDDEVTLQQEALGIVGVNLLYGCAMLHHKPELLIESLLDGLTTDRIEVDMVEFSGIEFRRVDNRIMSLRLVQLGLTGAAMFAADGRVLQPSEAMRHHPVLVERGRFRPMTRVNADMIDCALRAFACAPELALPDARRRETLPLLEITMHNLLEGRGEIDLRDFISRVDALAPTGHHVLISGYFEYYRLASYLARCTDQPIGLAMGAGSLRELFNEAHYTALEGGILESF
;
A
#
# COMPACT_ATOMS: atom_id res chain seq x y z
N MET A 1 -33.28 2.35 0.74
CA MET A 1 -32.23 2.33 -0.29
C MET A 1 -32.14 3.73 -0.88
N THR A 2 -31.38 4.60 -0.25
CA THR A 2 -31.02 5.92 -0.76
C THR A 2 -29.93 5.74 -1.80
N LYS A 3 -30.20 6.13 -3.06
CA LYS A 3 -29.18 6.26 -4.10
C LYS A 3 -28.10 7.21 -3.56
N SER A 4 -26.89 6.70 -3.30
CA SER A 4 -25.71 7.53 -3.10
C SER A 4 -25.57 8.45 -4.34
N GLU A 5 -25.28 9.70 -4.13
CA GLU A 5 -24.85 10.62 -5.18
C GLU A 5 -23.72 9.91 -5.95
N GLY A 6 -23.96 9.68 -7.26
CA GLY A 6 -23.33 8.65 -8.05
C GLY A 6 -21.81 8.71 -8.03
N THR A 7 -21.20 7.59 -7.69
CA THR A 7 -19.77 7.31 -7.91
C THR A 7 -19.44 7.69 -9.36
N VAL A 8 -18.50 8.60 -9.54
CA VAL A 8 -18.06 9.03 -10.87
C VAL A 8 -17.31 7.87 -11.51
N ASP A 9 -17.75 7.38 -12.67
CA ASP A 9 -17.10 6.27 -13.35
C ASP A 9 -15.69 6.65 -13.89
N THR A 10 -14.89 5.66 -14.22
CA THR A 10 -13.50 5.83 -14.68
C THR A 10 -13.40 6.71 -15.92
N HIS A 11 -14.32 6.55 -16.88
CA HIS A 11 -14.39 7.38 -18.10
C HIS A 11 -14.64 8.85 -17.74
N GLN A 12 -15.59 9.11 -16.86
CA GLN A 12 -15.93 10.47 -16.43
C GLN A 12 -14.79 11.11 -15.62
N LYS A 13 -14.09 10.34 -14.78
CA LYS A 13 -12.91 10.82 -14.04
C LYS A 13 -11.81 11.27 -14.99
N ALA A 14 -11.42 10.43 -15.94
CA ALA A 14 -10.41 10.75 -16.93
C ALA A 14 -10.82 11.95 -17.80
N LEU A 15 -12.10 12.02 -18.23
CA LEU A 15 -12.61 13.13 -19.03
C LEU A 15 -12.60 14.45 -18.25
N ARG A 16 -12.98 14.45 -16.98
CA ARG A 16 -12.94 15.66 -16.13
C ARG A 16 -11.53 16.24 -16.03
N ILE A 17 -10.51 15.41 -15.90
CA ILE A 17 -9.11 15.83 -15.86
C ILE A 17 -8.73 16.40 -17.24
N ASN A 18 -9.06 15.72 -18.35
CA ASN A 18 -8.72 16.18 -19.69
C ASN A 18 -9.39 17.51 -20.06
N LEU A 19 -10.55 17.80 -19.52
CA LEU A 19 -11.28 19.06 -19.77
C LEU A 19 -10.85 20.20 -18.83
N ASP A 20 -10.05 19.91 -17.82
CA ASP A 20 -9.54 20.92 -16.89
C ASP A 20 -8.17 21.45 -17.38
N SER A 21 -8.19 22.61 -18.03
CA SER A 21 -6.99 23.24 -18.59
C SER A 21 -5.93 23.64 -17.55
N ARG A 22 -6.25 23.56 -16.25
CA ARG A 22 -5.31 23.84 -15.17
C ARG A 22 -4.27 22.73 -14.97
N PHE A 23 -4.54 21.50 -15.44
CA PHE A 23 -3.65 20.37 -15.29
C PHE A 23 -2.91 20.04 -16.58
N TYR A 24 -1.59 19.88 -16.49
CA TYR A 24 -0.76 19.51 -17.63
C TYR A 24 0.42 18.65 -17.15
N GLY A 25 0.57 17.46 -17.72
CA GLY A 25 1.59 16.56 -17.16
C GLY A 25 1.99 15.36 -17.99
N THR A 26 2.82 14.53 -17.38
CA THR A 26 3.49 13.38 -17.98
C THR A 26 2.97 12.07 -17.37
N PHE A 27 2.84 11.04 -18.21
CA PHE A 27 2.69 9.65 -17.80
C PHE A 27 3.97 8.88 -18.12
N ALA A 28 4.52 8.19 -17.12
CA ALA A 28 5.66 7.31 -17.24
C ALA A 28 5.29 5.93 -16.67
N GLU A 29 4.98 5.00 -17.56
CA GLU A 29 4.48 3.67 -17.21
C GLU A 29 5.46 2.61 -17.69
N ILE A 30 6.08 1.86 -16.76
CA ILE A 30 7.07 0.84 -17.08
C ILE A 30 6.61 -0.58 -16.70
N GLY A 31 7.15 -1.57 -17.41
CA GLY A 31 6.72 -2.95 -17.27
C GLY A 31 5.36 -3.18 -17.94
N ALA A 32 4.42 -3.77 -17.24
CA ALA A 32 3.08 -4.08 -17.76
C ALA A 32 2.05 -2.94 -17.53
N GLY A 33 2.52 -1.71 -17.21
CA GLY A 33 1.69 -0.63 -16.69
C GLY A 33 0.82 0.11 -17.70
N GLN A 34 1.10 0.19 -18.92
CA GLN A 34 0.63 1.10 -19.99
C GLN A 34 -0.90 1.28 -20.16
N GLU A 35 -1.68 1.06 -19.13
CA GLU A 35 -3.14 1.09 -19.19
C GLU A 35 -3.75 2.37 -18.64
N VAL A 36 -3.03 3.13 -17.81
CA VAL A 36 -3.59 4.33 -17.17
C VAL A 36 -3.73 5.45 -18.19
N VAL A 37 -2.66 5.80 -18.90
CA VAL A 37 -2.71 6.85 -19.94
C VAL A 37 -3.69 6.51 -21.05
N ARG A 38 -3.90 5.24 -21.34
CA ARG A 38 -4.84 4.76 -22.37
C ARG A 38 -6.28 5.24 -22.10
N TRP A 39 -6.70 5.32 -20.83
CA TRP A 39 -8.01 5.90 -20.48
C TRP A 39 -8.12 7.35 -20.92
N PHE A 40 -7.09 8.16 -20.70
CA PHE A 40 -7.07 9.58 -21.07
C PHE A 40 -7.10 9.79 -22.58
N PHE A 41 -6.41 8.95 -23.34
CA PHE A 41 -6.49 9.02 -24.81
C PHE A 41 -7.86 8.60 -25.36
N ARG A 42 -8.54 7.65 -24.72
CA ARG A 42 -9.85 7.15 -25.16
C ARG A 42 -10.98 8.15 -24.95
N VAL A 43 -10.94 8.93 -23.86
CA VAL A 43 -12.06 9.82 -23.51
C VAL A 43 -12.04 11.14 -24.26
N GLY A 44 -11.00 11.46 -25.01
CA GLY A 44 -10.82 12.72 -25.73
C GLY A 44 -10.28 13.85 -24.86
N GLY A 45 -9.91 14.98 -25.48
CA GLY A 45 -9.37 16.16 -24.79
C GLY A 45 -7.91 16.06 -24.35
N ALA A 46 -7.23 14.95 -24.56
CA ALA A 46 -5.88 14.64 -24.07
C ALA A 46 -4.80 15.66 -24.50
N ALA A 47 -4.94 16.29 -25.64
CA ALA A 47 -3.96 17.28 -26.15
C ALA A 47 -3.80 18.51 -25.22
N GLY A 48 -4.82 18.83 -24.43
CA GLY A 48 -4.77 19.92 -23.44
C GLY A 48 -4.13 19.54 -22.11
N THR A 49 -3.99 18.23 -21.83
CA THR A 49 -3.63 17.71 -20.50
C THR A 49 -2.33 16.92 -20.54
N ILE A 50 -2.08 16.13 -21.59
CA ILE A 50 -0.93 15.21 -21.65
C ILE A 50 0.22 15.88 -22.37
N ALA A 51 1.28 16.20 -21.64
CA ALA A 51 2.53 16.70 -22.19
C ALA A 51 3.32 15.60 -22.90
N LYS A 52 3.39 14.43 -22.24
CA LYS A 52 4.16 13.28 -22.71
C LYS A 52 3.58 12.01 -22.09
N SER A 53 3.58 10.93 -22.87
CA SER A 53 3.40 9.57 -22.38
C SER A 53 4.58 8.74 -22.84
N MET A 54 5.19 7.99 -21.93
CA MET A 54 6.32 7.12 -22.25
C MET A 54 6.23 5.79 -21.52
N SER A 55 6.81 4.77 -22.16
CA SER A 55 6.98 3.45 -21.58
C SER A 55 8.40 2.96 -21.86
N ALA A 56 9.16 2.68 -20.80
CA ALA A 56 10.47 2.06 -20.87
C ALA A 56 10.34 0.60 -20.44
N TYR A 57 9.98 -0.27 -21.37
CA TYR A 57 9.74 -1.68 -21.10
C TYR A 57 11.03 -2.47 -20.83
N ASP A 58 12.11 -2.11 -21.52
CA ASP A 58 13.42 -2.75 -21.36
C ASP A 58 14.18 -2.18 -20.15
N MET A 59 14.82 -3.06 -19.41
CA MET A 59 15.62 -2.74 -18.22
C MET A 59 16.73 -1.77 -18.52
N THR A 60 17.48 -2.02 -19.56
CA THR A 60 18.64 -1.20 -19.93
C THR A 60 18.21 0.23 -20.25
N VAL A 61 17.08 0.40 -20.94
CA VAL A 61 16.52 1.70 -21.26
C VAL A 61 16.02 2.41 -19.99
N SER A 62 15.32 1.69 -19.12
CA SER A 62 14.84 2.25 -17.85
C SER A 62 16.00 2.69 -16.95
N ASP A 63 17.07 1.89 -16.86
CA ASP A 63 18.26 2.24 -16.08
C ASP A 63 19.03 3.43 -16.68
N ALA A 64 19.09 3.51 -18.00
CA ALA A 64 19.71 4.64 -18.67
C ALA A 64 18.97 5.98 -18.44
N ILE A 65 17.65 5.93 -18.21
CA ILE A 65 16.83 7.12 -17.97
C ILE A 65 16.78 7.49 -16.48
N TYR A 66 16.54 6.49 -15.60
CA TYR A 66 16.20 6.71 -14.20
C TYR A 66 17.28 6.24 -13.20
N GLY A 67 18.42 5.76 -13.71
CA GLY A 67 19.49 5.18 -12.88
C GLY A 67 19.26 3.72 -12.52
N ASN A 68 20.29 3.07 -11.97
CA ASN A 68 20.22 1.66 -11.59
C ASN A 68 19.46 1.46 -10.28
N THR A 69 18.65 0.41 -10.22
CA THR A 69 18.00 -0.04 -9.00
C THR A 69 18.13 -1.57 -8.84
N PRO A 70 18.17 -2.10 -7.60
CA PRO A 70 18.27 -3.54 -7.38
C PRO A 70 17.06 -4.33 -7.90
N ARG A 71 15.90 -3.68 -7.94
CA ARG A 71 14.64 -4.27 -8.40
C ARG A 71 13.90 -3.28 -9.30
N TYR A 72 13.20 -3.84 -10.31
CA TYR A 72 12.43 -3.03 -11.25
C TYR A 72 11.16 -2.47 -10.65
N VAL A 73 10.38 -3.37 -10.03
CA VAL A 73 9.14 -3.03 -9.38
C VAL A 73 9.45 -2.80 -7.91
N CYS A 74 9.78 -1.55 -7.59
CA CYS A 74 10.11 -1.12 -6.24
C CYS A 74 9.82 0.37 -6.06
N ARG A 75 9.75 0.80 -4.81
CA ARG A 75 9.48 2.18 -4.44
C ARG A 75 10.55 3.15 -4.95
N GLU A 76 11.81 2.75 -4.89
CA GLU A 76 12.95 3.57 -5.32
C GLU A 76 12.88 3.88 -6.82
N ARG A 77 12.50 2.89 -7.64
CA ARG A 77 12.30 3.08 -9.07
C ARG A 77 11.16 4.05 -9.33
N LEU A 78 10.00 3.86 -8.68
CA LEU A 78 8.89 4.79 -8.79
C LEU A 78 9.30 6.22 -8.42
N GLN A 79 10.01 6.39 -7.28
CA GLN A 79 10.44 7.71 -6.82
C GLN A 79 11.37 8.39 -7.84
N ALA A 80 12.34 7.66 -8.38
CA ALA A 80 13.24 8.18 -9.41
C ALA A 80 12.47 8.65 -10.66
N MET A 81 11.46 7.89 -11.09
CA MET A 81 10.60 8.27 -12.21
C MET A 81 9.80 9.54 -11.92
N LEU A 82 9.14 9.62 -10.77
CA LEU A 82 8.35 10.79 -10.36
C LEU A 82 9.21 12.05 -10.28
N ASP A 83 10.40 11.95 -9.68
CA ASP A 83 11.31 13.09 -9.52
C ASP A 83 11.85 13.57 -10.86
N TYR A 84 12.34 12.65 -11.68
CA TYR A 84 12.92 12.96 -12.98
C TYR A 84 11.89 13.59 -13.92
N GLU A 85 10.74 12.97 -14.08
CA GLU A 85 9.71 13.44 -15.03
C GLU A 85 9.05 14.75 -14.57
N GLN A 86 8.85 14.94 -13.29
CA GLN A 86 8.31 16.20 -12.75
C GLN A 86 9.33 17.34 -12.91
N SER A 87 10.61 17.08 -12.68
CA SER A 87 11.65 18.07 -12.93
C SER A 87 11.72 18.47 -14.39
N LEU A 88 11.62 17.50 -15.32
CA LEU A 88 11.57 17.80 -16.76
C LEU A 88 10.35 18.64 -17.15
N ASN A 89 9.17 18.36 -16.56
CA ASN A 89 7.98 19.19 -16.80
C ASN A 89 8.24 20.64 -16.37
N ILE A 90 8.75 20.83 -15.16
CA ILE A 90 9.03 22.17 -14.62
C ILE A 90 10.12 22.87 -15.45
N ASP A 91 11.26 22.25 -15.69
CA ASP A 91 12.40 22.87 -16.37
C ASP A 91 12.09 23.26 -17.82
N ARG A 92 11.34 22.42 -18.54
CA ARG A 92 11.08 22.63 -19.96
C ARG A 92 9.83 23.42 -20.28
N LEU A 93 8.83 23.37 -19.40
CA LEU A 93 7.48 23.87 -19.68
C LEU A 93 7.07 25.09 -18.85
N SER A 94 7.76 25.39 -17.73
CA SER A 94 7.39 26.53 -16.87
C SER A 94 7.44 27.88 -17.58
N GLY A 95 8.37 28.07 -18.52
CA GLY A 95 8.44 29.31 -19.31
C GLY A 95 7.29 29.50 -20.29
N LYS A 96 6.55 28.44 -20.63
CA LYS A 96 5.45 28.48 -21.61
C LYS A 96 4.07 28.29 -20.99
N ARG A 97 3.97 27.49 -19.93
CA ARG A 97 2.70 27.08 -19.31
C ARG A 97 2.68 27.21 -17.78
N GLY A 98 3.83 27.51 -17.14
CA GLY A 98 3.92 27.48 -15.70
C GLY A 98 3.09 28.54 -14.96
N ASP A 99 2.63 29.58 -15.65
CA ASP A 99 1.72 30.56 -15.07
C ASP A 99 0.25 30.16 -15.16
N ASP A 100 -0.08 29.29 -16.12
CA ASP A 100 -1.46 28.89 -16.43
C ASP A 100 -1.79 27.48 -15.93
N CYS A 101 -0.79 26.60 -15.78
CA CYS A 101 -1.00 25.19 -15.48
C CYS A 101 -0.23 24.73 -14.24
N ALA A 102 -0.88 23.92 -13.44
CA ALA A 102 -0.26 23.06 -12.42
C ALA A 102 0.26 21.80 -13.12
N PHE A 103 1.54 21.49 -12.91
CA PHE A 103 2.16 20.30 -13.51
C PHE A 103 1.94 19.06 -12.64
N PHE A 104 1.73 17.93 -13.32
CA PHE A 104 1.70 16.62 -12.67
C PHE A 104 2.57 15.60 -13.40
N THR A 105 2.98 14.59 -12.66
CA THR A 105 3.58 13.36 -13.20
C THR A 105 2.86 12.19 -12.57
N PHE A 106 2.27 11.34 -13.39
CA PHE A 106 1.86 10.00 -13.01
C PHE A 106 2.98 9.03 -13.40
N ALA A 107 3.36 8.14 -12.48
CA ALA A 107 4.27 7.06 -12.81
C ALA A 107 3.83 5.75 -12.17
N ASP A 108 4.15 4.65 -12.83
CA ASP A 108 4.02 3.31 -12.28
C ASP A 108 5.16 2.37 -12.72
N THR A 109 5.36 1.34 -11.92
CA THR A 109 6.24 0.21 -12.24
C THR A 109 5.51 -1.08 -11.86
N VAL A 110 5.36 -1.99 -12.82
CA VAL A 110 4.36 -3.07 -12.75
C VAL A 110 4.97 -4.43 -13.09
N SER A 111 4.69 -5.42 -12.23
CA SER A 111 4.89 -6.84 -12.45
C SER A 111 3.53 -7.53 -12.58
N ALA A 112 3.05 -7.72 -13.81
CA ALA A 112 1.87 -8.55 -14.07
C ALA A 112 2.26 -10.04 -14.12
N ARG A 113 1.27 -10.92 -14.15
CA ARG A 113 1.46 -12.38 -14.22
C ARG A 113 2.34 -12.76 -15.41
N ASN A 114 3.42 -13.47 -15.14
CA ASN A 114 4.30 -14.00 -16.16
C ASN A 114 3.67 -15.25 -16.83
N PHE A 115 4.28 -15.72 -17.92
CA PHE A 115 3.78 -16.90 -18.67
C PHE A 115 3.64 -18.16 -17.79
N HIS A 116 4.48 -18.32 -16.76
CA HIS A 116 4.45 -19.47 -15.86
C HIS A 116 3.54 -19.27 -14.64
N GLY A 117 3.02 -18.07 -14.42
CA GLY A 117 2.15 -17.75 -13.27
C GLY A 117 2.83 -17.88 -11.90
N THR A 118 4.15 -17.70 -11.85
CA THR A 118 4.97 -17.96 -10.65
C THR A 118 5.45 -16.71 -9.94
N ASN A 119 5.24 -15.52 -10.53
CA ASN A 119 5.67 -14.25 -9.96
C ASN A 119 4.58 -13.60 -9.14
N GLU A 120 4.99 -12.73 -8.23
CA GLU A 120 4.10 -11.82 -7.54
C GLU A 120 3.59 -10.74 -8.51
N CYS A 121 2.25 -10.53 -8.52
CA CYS A 121 1.59 -9.56 -9.39
C CYS A 121 1.29 -8.30 -8.57
N HIS A 122 2.11 -7.27 -8.76
CA HIS A 122 2.00 -6.04 -7.97
C HIS A 122 2.50 -4.82 -8.73
N ALA A 123 2.16 -3.64 -8.24
CA ALA A 123 2.64 -2.38 -8.78
C ALA A 123 2.90 -1.34 -7.71
N TRP A 124 3.92 -0.53 -7.92
CA TRP A 124 4.09 0.76 -7.28
C TRP A 124 3.57 1.84 -8.22
N MET A 125 2.68 2.70 -7.72
CA MET A 125 2.05 3.77 -8.49
C MET A 125 2.15 5.08 -7.71
N GLY A 126 2.29 6.18 -8.41
CA GLY A 126 2.33 7.48 -7.74
C GLY A 126 1.98 8.65 -8.64
N VAL A 127 1.58 9.71 -7.99
CA VAL A 127 1.36 11.03 -8.61
C VAL A 127 2.15 12.08 -7.85
N LYS A 128 3.01 12.79 -8.55
CA LYS A 128 3.67 13.99 -8.06
C LYS A 128 3.07 15.19 -8.78
N PHE A 129 2.59 16.19 -8.04
CA PHE A 129 1.74 17.23 -8.61
C PHE A 129 1.82 18.56 -7.86
N GLN A 130 1.48 19.61 -8.57
CA GLN A 130 1.20 20.93 -8.04
C GLN A 130 -0.33 21.11 -7.91
N THR A 131 -0.80 21.82 -6.92
CA THR A 131 -2.23 22.16 -6.77
C THR A 131 -2.59 23.44 -7.53
N HIS A 132 -1.63 24.35 -7.63
CA HIS A 132 -1.75 25.59 -8.43
C HIS A 132 -0.47 25.81 -9.26
N PRO A 133 -0.54 26.66 -10.27
CA PRO A 133 0.64 27.06 -11.03
C PRO A 133 1.77 27.54 -10.12
N ARG A 134 2.98 27.04 -10.33
CA ARG A 134 4.22 27.36 -9.59
C ARG A 134 4.25 26.93 -8.13
N ASP A 135 3.28 26.18 -7.63
CA ASP A 135 3.31 25.62 -6.27
C ASP A 135 4.47 24.64 -6.08
N GLU A 136 4.82 24.44 -4.81
CA GLU A 136 5.65 23.28 -4.42
C GLU A 136 4.91 21.97 -4.69
N ASN A 137 5.65 20.93 -5.00
CA ASN A 137 5.06 19.63 -5.29
C ASN A 137 4.52 18.94 -4.03
N SER A 138 3.41 18.28 -4.23
CA SER A 138 2.89 17.23 -3.33
C SER A 138 2.94 15.89 -4.03
N GLN A 139 2.87 14.80 -3.28
CA GLN A 139 2.99 13.45 -3.83
C GLN A 139 2.11 12.48 -3.06
N LEU A 140 1.50 11.57 -3.80
CA LEU A 140 0.82 10.40 -3.27
C LEU A 140 1.40 9.16 -3.94
N VAL A 141 1.83 8.21 -3.11
CA VAL A 141 2.32 6.90 -3.55
C VAL A 141 1.41 5.82 -2.98
N ILE A 142 1.08 4.84 -3.79
CA ILE A 142 0.40 3.62 -3.36
C ILE A 142 1.15 2.39 -3.85
N HIS A 143 1.00 1.30 -3.11
CA HIS A 143 1.34 -0.03 -3.59
C HIS A 143 0.05 -0.84 -3.74
N VAL A 144 -0.05 -1.58 -4.84
CA VAL A 144 -1.21 -2.41 -5.14
C VAL A 144 -0.78 -3.84 -5.48
N ARG A 145 -1.63 -4.80 -5.13
CA ARG A 145 -1.51 -6.20 -5.55
C ARG A 145 -2.68 -6.53 -6.46
N MET A 146 -2.37 -7.09 -7.61
CA MET A 146 -3.38 -7.55 -8.58
C MET A 146 -3.73 -9.00 -8.27
N LEU A 147 -5.01 -9.27 -8.07
CA LEU A 147 -5.52 -10.55 -7.57
C LEU A 147 -6.21 -11.39 -8.66
N ASP A 148 -6.55 -10.77 -9.79
CA ASP A 148 -7.11 -11.49 -10.96
C ASP A 148 -6.10 -12.52 -11.50
N ASP A 149 -6.59 -13.66 -11.95
CA ASP A 149 -5.76 -14.71 -12.55
C ASP A 149 -5.34 -14.41 -14.00
N GLU A 150 -6.06 -13.55 -14.69
CA GLU A 150 -5.81 -13.21 -16.08
C GLU A 150 -5.08 -11.87 -16.21
N VAL A 151 -4.03 -11.83 -17.03
CA VAL A 151 -3.21 -10.62 -17.28
C VAL A 151 -4.07 -9.45 -17.77
N THR A 152 -5.02 -9.72 -18.64
CA THR A 152 -5.91 -8.66 -19.19
C THR A 152 -6.76 -8.01 -18.10
N LEU A 153 -7.27 -8.82 -17.16
CA LEU A 153 -8.05 -8.31 -16.02
C LEU A 153 -7.16 -7.54 -15.03
N GLN A 154 -5.91 -8.01 -14.80
CA GLN A 154 -4.92 -7.29 -14.00
C GLN A 154 -4.62 -5.91 -14.59
N GLN A 155 -4.40 -5.83 -15.90
CA GLN A 155 -4.12 -4.57 -16.59
C GLN A 155 -5.34 -3.63 -16.55
N GLU A 156 -6.56 -4.16 -16.74
CA GLU A 156 -7.78 -3.37 -16.60
C GLU A 156 -7.92 -2.76 -15.19
N ALA A 157 -7.75 -3.59 -14.14
CA ALA A 157 -7.82 -3.13 -12.75
C ALA A 157 -6.77 -2.07 -12.46
N LEU A 158 -5.54 -2.27 -12.95
CA LEU A 158 -4.45 -1.31 -12.82
C LEU A 158 -4.79 0.03 -13.49
N GLY A 159 -5.34 -0.01 -14.71
CA GLY A 159 -5.77 1.19 -15.42
C GLY A 159 -6.83 1.97 -14.65
N ILE A 160 -7.81 1.28 -14.06
CA ILE A 160 -8.88 1.91 -13.27
C ILE A 160 -8.34 2.53 -11.99
N VAL A 161 -7.54 1.81 -11.20
CA VAL A 161 -6.98 2.36 -9.96
C VAL A 161 -6.03 3.53 -10.22
N GLY A 162 -5.27 3.50 -11.33
CA GLY A 162 -4.41 4.62 -11.71
C GLY A 162 -5.18 5.87 -12.09
N VAL A 163 -6.31 5.75 -12.80
CA VAL A 163 -7.21 6.88 -13.07
C VAL A 163 -7.81 7.40 -11.76
N ASN A 164 -8.24 6.52 -10.86
CA ASN A 164 -8.78 6.91 -9.56
C ASN A 164 -7.73 7.67 -8.72
N LEU A 165 -6.48 7.20 -8.72
CA LEU A 165 -5.36 7.83 -8.03
C LEU A 165 -5.10 9.25 -8.55
N LEU A 166 -4.98 9.41 -9.86
CA LEU A 166 -4.75 10.73 -10.47
C LEU A 166 -5.94 11.67 -10.24
N TYR A 167 -7.17 11.15 -10.38
CA TYR A 167 -8.38 11.92 -10.09
C TYR A 167 -8.45 12.35 -8.62
N GLY A 168 -8.09 11.45 -7.71
CA GLY A 168 -8.00 11.75 -6.28
C GLY A 168 -7.02 12.88 -5.99
N CYS A 169 -5.82 12.84 -6.57
CA CYS A 169 -4.82 13.89 -6.44
C CYS A 169 -5.28 15.23 -7.04
N ALA A 170 -5.94 15.20 -8.19
CA ALA A 170 -6.40 16.41 -8.87
C ALA A 170 -7.62 17.05 -8.21
N MET A 171 -8.59 16.26 -7.75
CA MET A 171 -9.93 16.75 -7.36
C MET A 171 -10.23 16.57 -5.87
N LEU A 172 -9.56 15.64 -5.17
CA LEU A 172 -9.89 15.26 -3.78
C LEU A 172 -8.73 15.45 -2.80
N HIS A 173 -7.59 16.02 -3.22
CA HIS A 173 -6.40 16.20 -2.37
C HIS A 173 -6.71 16.88 -1.02
N HIS A 174 -7.65 17.81 -0.98
CA HIS A 174 -8.10 18.49 0.23
C HIS A 174 -8.95 17.62 1.18
N LYS A 175 -9.31 16.39 0.79
CA LYS A 175 -10.07 15.39 1.56
C LYS A 175 -9.42 14.00 1.47
N PRO A 176 -8.29 13.77 2.16
CA PRO A 176 -7.51 12.55 2.03
C PRO A 176 -8.29 11.26 2.29
N GLU A 177 -9.23 11.27 3.26
CA GLU A 177 -10.07 10.10 3.55
C GLU A 177 -10.97 9.76 2.36
N LEU A 178 -11.62 10.77 1.74
CA LEU A 178 -12.46 10.55 0.57
C LEU A 178 -11.62 10.13 -0.66
N LEU A 179 -10.39 10.63 -0.77
CA LEU A 179 -9.46 10.20 -1.80
C LEU A 179 -9.19 8.69 -1.67
N ILE A 180 -8.89 8.20 -0.46
CA ILE A 180 -8.67 6.77 -0.21
C ILE A 180 -9.93 5.95 -0.55
N GLU A 181 -11.11 6.40 -0.11
CA GLU A 181 -12.38 5.75 -0.43
C GLU A 181 -12.60 5.60 -1.93
N SER A 182 -12.17 6.60 -2.72
CA SER A 182 -12.35 6.63 -4.18
C SER A 182 -11.36 5.77 -4.96
N LEU A 183 -10.31 5.22 -4.32
CA LEU A 183 -9.26 4.44 -5.02
C LEU A 183 -9.81 3.20 -5.72
N LEU A 184 -10.81 2.55 -5.14
CA LEU A 184 -11.44 1.36 -5.73
C LEU A 184 -12.79 1.64 -6.39
N ASP A 185 -13.10 2.89 -6.76
CA ASP A 185 -14.29 3.17 -7.57
C ASP A 185 -14.26 2.37 -8.88
N GLY A 186 -15.30 1.57 -9.12
CA GLY A 186 -15.39 0.68 -10.27
C GLY A 186 -14.60 -0.63 -10.15
N LEU A 187 -14.03 -0.92 -8.98
CA LEU A 187 -13.28 -2.13 -8.65
C LEU A 187 -13.81 -2.80 -7.39
N THR A 188 -13.42 -4.05 -7.19
CA THR A 188 -13.67 -4.80 -5.95
C THR A 188 -12.34 -5.23 -5.33
N THR A 189 -12.37 -5.50 -4.03
CA THR A 189 -11.20 -6.00 -3.27
C THR A 189 -10.80 -7.44 -3.65
N ASP A 190 -11.63 -8.15 -4.40
CA ASP A 190 -11.29 -9.45 -4.98
C ASP A 190 -10.38 -9.33 -6.21
N ARG A 191 -10.36 -8.16 -6.86
CA ARG A 191 -9.56 -7.91 -8.07
C ARG A 191 -8.22 -7.23 -7.76
N ILE A 192 -8.21 -6.33 -6.76
CA ILE A 192 -7.03 -5.54 -6.43
C ILE A 192 -7.03 -5.17 -4.94
N GLU A 193 -5.87 -5.26 -4.32
CA GLU A 193 -5.61 -4.85 -2.94
C GLU A 193 -4.73 -3.60 -2.95
N VAL A 194 -5.06 -2.59 -2.14
CA VAL A 194 -4.21 -1.41 -1.90
C VAL A 194 -3.61 -1.56 -0.51
N ASP A 195 -2.39 -2.06 -0.40
CA ASP A 195 -1.77 -2.47 0.87
C ASP A 195 -0.78 -1.46 1.45
N MET A 196 -0.56 -0.34 0.74
CA MET A 196 0.25 0.78 1.25
C MET A 196 -0.19 2.08 0.61
N VAL A 197 -0.20 3.16 1.41
CA VAL A 197 -0.43 4.54 0.97
C VAL A 197 0.51 5.49 1.71
N GLU A 198 1.07 6.46 0.99
CA GLU A 198 1.93 7.48 1.57
C GLU A 198 1.68 8.84 0.91
N PHE A 199 1.26 9.78 1.72
CA PHE A 199 1.05 11.19 1.40
C PHE A 199 2.29 12.00 1.80
N SER A 200 2.76 12.88 0.94
CA SER A 200 3.90 13.76 1.22
C SER A 200 3.80 15.10 0.46
N GLY A 201 4.60 16.07 0.87
CA GLY A 201 4.63 17.39 0.27
C GLY A 201 3.72 18.41 0.96
N ILE A 202 3.61 19.61 0.34
CA ILE A 202 3.04 20.79 1.01
C ILE A 202 1.56 20.61 1.34
N GLU A 203 0.79 20.04 0.40
CA GLU A 203 -0.66 19.86 0.57
C GLU A 203 -0.97 18.88 1.72
N PHE A 204 -0.11 17.89 1.92
CA PHE A 204 -0.33 16.81 2.85
C PHE A 204 0.44 16.93 4.18
N ARG A 205 0.97 18.12 4.52
CA ARG A 205 1.74 18.34 5.77
C ARG A 205 0.99 18.00 7.06
N ARG A 206 -0.33 18.00 7.02
CA ARG A 206 -1.20 17.70 8.17
C ARG A 206 -1.77 16.28 8.13
N VAL A 207 -1.45 15.52 7.10
CA VAL A 207 -1.92 14.14 6.95
C VAL A 207 -0.99 13.22 7.73
N ASP A 208 -1.53 12.47 8.67
CA ASP A 208 -0.82 11.38 9.33
C ASP A 208 -1.00 10.10 8.52
N ASN A 209 0.09 9.62 7.92
CA ASN A 209 0.08 8.43 7.08
C ASN A 209 -0.34 7.16 7.84
N ARG A 210 -0.19 7.12 9.17
CA ARG A 210 -0.64 6.00 10.00
C ARG A 210 -2.16 5.95 10.08
N ILE A 211 -2.81 7.11 10.16
CA ILE A 211 -4.28 7.22 10.10
C ILE A 211 -4.78 6.80 8.71
N MET A 212 -4.10 7.23 7.66
CA MET A 212 -4.48 6.86 6.28
C MET A 212 -4.32 5.36 6.03
N SER A 213 -3.27 4.75 6.56
CA SER A 213 -3.06 3.29 6.50
C SER A 213 -4.09 2.52 7.33
N LEU A 214 -4.46 3.03 8.53
CA LEU A 214 -5.57 2.48 9.30
C LEU A 214 -6.87 2.53 8.48
N ARG A 215 -7.09 3.63 7.73
CA ARG A 215 -8.27 3.78 6.88
C ARG A 215 -8.33 2.72 5.77
N LEU A 216 -7.18 2.33 5.17
CA LEU A 216 -7.16 1.21 4.22
C LEU A 216 -7.72 -0.07 4.83
N VAL A 217 -7.32 -0.40 6.06
CA VAL A 217 -7.81 -1.60 6.77
C VAL A 217 -9.29 -1.47 7.15
N GLN A 218 -9.72 -0.28 7.60
CA GLN A 218 -11.14 -0.03 7.93
C GLN A 218 -12.08 -0.21 6.74
N LEU A 219 -11.64 0.22 5.56
CA LEU A 219 -12.41 0.11 4.31
C LEU A 219 -12.28 -1.27 3.65
N GLY A 220 -11.42 -2.16 4.18
CA GLY A 220 -11.16 -3.47 3.61
C GLY A 220 -10.35 -3.42 2.30
N LEU A 221 -9.67 -2.29 2.01
CA LEU A 221 -8.79 -2.19 0.84
C LEU A 221 -7.55 -3.07 0.99
N THR A 222 -7.17 -3.36 2.21
CA THR A 222 -6.19 -4.38 2.60
C THR A 222 -6.56 -5.03 3.92
N GLY A 223 -6.01 -6.21 4.18
CA GLY A 223 -6.20 -6.92 5.46
C GLY A 223 -5.29 -6.44 6.58
N ALA A 224 -4.17 -5.78 6.27
CA ALA A 224 -3.25 -5.24 7.26
C ALA A 224 -2.42 -4.07 6.73
N ALA A 225 -1.94 -3.21 7.64
CA ALA A 225 -1.02 -2.12 7.36
C ALA A 225 0.14 -2.15 8.38
N MET A 226 1.34 -1.74 7.96
CA MET A 226 2.56 -1.88 8.74
C MET A 226 3.29 -0.55 8.88
N PHE A 227 3.89 -0.34 10.08
CA PHE A 227 4.68 0.83 10.40
C PHE A 227 6.03 0.42 10.97
N ALA A 228 7.07 1.16 10.61
CA ALA A 228 8.34 1.11 11.34
C ALA A 228 8.20 1.75 12.73
N ALA A 229 9.17 1.50 13.61
CA ALA A 229 9.18 2.10 14.95
C ALA A 229 9.17 3.64 14.94
N ASP A 230 9.72 4.27 13.89
CA ASP A 230 9.69 5.72 13.68
C ASP A 230 8.37 6.25 13.10
N GLY A 231 7.37 5.39 12.90
CA GLY A 231 6.05 5.72 12.39
C GLY A 231 5.95 5.79 10.86
N ARG A 232 7.04 5.54 10.12
CA ARG A 232 6.98 5.46 8.64
C ARG A 232 6.12 4.29 8.21
N VAL A 233 5.28 4.49 7.21
CA VAL A 233 4.51 3.42 6.58
C VAL A 233 5.44 2.50 5.81
N LEU A 234 5.21 1.20 5.95
CA LEU A 234 5.96 0.16 5.27
C LEU A 234 5.01 -0.68 4.40
N GLN A 235 5.49 -1.10 3.26
CA GLN A 235 4.81 -2.13 2.46
C GLN A 235 5.15 -3.50 3.08
N PRO A 236 4.15 -4.28 3.52
CA PRO A 236 4.39 -5.46 4.35
C PRO A 236 5.27 -6.53 3.69
N SER A 237 5.02 -6.87 2.41
CA SER A 237 5.81 -7.91 1.72
C SER A 237 7.27 -7.49 1.49
N GLU A 238 7.54 -6.20 1.27
CA GLU A 238 8.93 -5.72 1.17
C GLU A 238 9.64 -5.71 2.52
N ALA A 239 8.94 -5.26 3.57
CA ALA A 239 9.50 -5.18 4.92
C ALA A 239 9.79 -6.57 5.52
N MET A 240 8.94 -7.57 5.25
CA MET A 240 9.07 -8.92 5.79
C MET A 240 9.88 -9.87 4.92
N ARG A 241 10.26 -9.44 3.72
CA ARG A 241 10.92 -10.30 2.74
C ARG A 241 12.21 -10.95 3.28
N HIS A 242 12.25 -12.28 3.27
CA HIS A 242 13.34 -13.11 3.78
C HIS A 242 13.66 -12.95 5.26
N HIS A 243 12.76 -12.30 6.02
CA HIS A 243 12.84 -12.25 7.47
C HIS A 243 12.00 -13.36 8.08
N PRO A 244 12.55 -14.15 9.03
CA PRO A 244 11.69 -14.82 10.00
C PRO A 244 10.90 -13.78 10.76
N VAL A 245 9.60 -14.03 10.97
CA VAL A 245 8.70 -13.05 11.60
C VAL A 245 8.20 -13.59 12.93
N LEU A 246 8.32 -12.79 13.98
CA LEU A 246 7.76 -13.12 15.29
C LEU A 246 6.73 -12.07 15.68
N VAL A 247 5.47 -12.48 15.86
CA VAL A 247 4.36 -11.59 16.17
C VAL A 247 3.92 -11.73 17.61
N GLU A 248 3.79 -10.61 18.33
CA GLU A 248 3.05 -10.51 19.57
C GLU A 248 1.76 -9.71 19.33
N ARG A 249 0.60 -10.34 19.54
CA ARG A 249 -0.70 -9.68 19.49
C ARG A 249 -1.07 -9.10 20.83
N GLY A 250 -1.38 -7.80 20.87
CA GLY A 250 -1.74 -7.16 22.12
C GLY A 250 -2.64 -5.93 21.93
N ARG A 251 -3.21 -5.47 23.04
CA ARG A 251 -3.95 -4.19 23.08
C ARG A 251 -3.00 -3.00 23.19
N PHE A 252 -1.85 -3.19 23.81
CA PHE A 252 -0.80 -2.19 24.07
C PHE A 252 -1.35 -0.83 24.56
N ARG A 253 -2.11 -0.89 25.67
CA ARG A 253 -2.78 0.29 26.22
C ARG A 253 -2.51 0.45 27.72
N PRO A 254 -1.35 0.91 28.13
CA PRO A 254 -0.09 0.93 27.38
C PRO A 254 0.57 -0.45 27.25
N MET A 255 1.72 -0.51 26.56
CA MET A 255 2.61 -1.70 26.63
C MET A 255 3.07 -1.91 28.06
N THR A 256 2.91 -3.13 28.57
CA THR A 256 3.28 -3.49 29.93
C THR A 256 4.66 -4.16 29.96
N ARG A 257 5.26 -4.27 31.17
CA ARG A 257 6.50 -5.05 31.34
C ARG A 257 6.30 -6.53 30.98
N VAL A 258 5.09 -7.06 31.14
CA VAL A 258 4.76 -8.44 30.76
C VAL A 258 4.83 -8.60 29.23
N ASN A 259 4.32 -7.63 28.45
CA ASN A 259 4.46 -7.67 27.01
C ASN A 259 5.93 -7.62 26.59
N ALA A 260 6.73 -6.71 27.17
CA ALA A 260 8.15 -6.62 26.86
C ALA A 260 8.90 -7.93 27.18
N ASP A 261 8.64 -8.52 28.34
CA ASP A 261 9.24 -9.80 28.71
C ASP A 261 8.77 -10.96 27.82
N MET A 262 7.49 -10.93 27.40
CA MET A 262 6.92 -11.94 26.51
C MET A 262 7.60 -11.92 25.13
N ILE A 263 7.74 -10.76 24.51
CA ILE A 263 8.41 -10.65 23.20
C ILE A 263 9.90 -11.04 23.30
N ASP A 264 10.61 -10.61 24.36
CA ASP A 264 12.01 -10.95 24.58
C ASP A 264 12.22 -12.46 24.82
N CYS A 265 11.36 -13.09 25.61
CA CYS A 265 11.39 -14.55 25.82
C CYS A 265 11.06 -15.30 24.54
N ALA A 266 10.05 -14.84 23.78
CA ALA A 266 9.64 -15.45 22.52
C ALA A 266 10.75 -15.35 21.46
N LEU A 267 11.46 -14.23 21.36
CA LEU A 267 12.61 -14.07 20.46
C LEU A 267 13.72 -15.08 20.77
N ARG A 268 14.05 -15.25 22.06
CA ARG A 268 15.06 -16.24 22.47
C ARG A 268 14.62 -17.68 22.16
N ALA A 269 13.36 -18.02 22.40
CA ALA A 269 12.82 -19.34 22.09
C ALA A 269 12.75 -19.58 20.57
N PHE A 270 12.28 -18.60 19.82
CA PHE A 270 12.15 -18.67 18.37
C PHE A 270 13.52 -18.83 17.69
N ALA A 271 14.55 -18.14 18.17
CA ALA A 271 15.92 -18.28 17.64
C ALA A 271 16.46 -19.73 17.77
N CYS A 272 15.91 -20.54 18.67
CA CYS A 272 16.24 -21.96 18.84
C CYS A 272 15.32 -22.90 18.04
N ALA A 273 14.38 -22.40 17.25
CA ALA A 273 13.48 -23.23 16.47
C ALA A 273 14.25 -24.05 15.41
N PRO A 274 13.92 -25.34 15.24
CA PRO A 274 14.62 -26.23 14.29
C PRO A 274 14.64 -25.68 12.86
N GLU A 275 13.58 -25.02 12.43
CA GLU A 275 13.43 -24.40 11.11
C GLU A 275 14.46 -23.28 10.88
N LEU A 276 14.83 -22.57 11.93
CA LEU A 276 15.87 -21.53 11.88
C LEU A 276 17.30 -22.08 11.95
N ALA A 277 17.48 -23.32 12.38
CA ALA A 277 18.77 -23.98 12.36
C ALA A 277 19.19 -24.41 10.93
N LEU A 278 18.25 -24.50 9.99
CA LEU A 278 18.55 -24.86 8.60
C LEU A 278 19.25 -23.71 7.89
N PRO A 279 20.34 -23.96 7.14
CA PRO A 279 21.04 -22.92 6.38
C PRO A 279 20.15 -22.32 5.28
N ASP A 280 20.01 -21.01 5.27
CA ASP A 280 19.42 -20.24 4.16
C ASP A 280 20.22 -18.95 3.97
N ALA A 281 20.93 -18.85 2.84
CA ALA A 281 21.78 -17.69 2.53
C ALA A 281 20.99 -16.39 2.32
N ARG A 282 19.67 -16.46 2.10
CA ARG A 282 18.80 -15.29 1.90
C ARG A 282 18.19 -14.81 3.21
N ARG A 283 18.21 -15.65 4.26
CA ARG A 283 17.58 -15.34 5.53
C ARG A 283 18.21 -14.11 6.17
N ARG A 284 17.34 -13.19 6.58
CA ARG A 284 17.68 -12.01 7.35
C ARG A 284 17.46 -12.24 8.85
N GLU A 285 17.73 -11.23 9.65
CA GLU A 285 17.44 -11.27 11.09
C GLU A 285 15.93 -11.40 11.35
N THR A 286 15.57 -12.01 12.48
CA THR A 286 14.17 -12.11 12.88
C THR A 286 13.56 -10.73 13.06
N LEU A 287 12.39 -10.51 12.46
CA LEU A 287 11.62 -9.29 12.53
C LEU A 287 10.51 -9.41 13.58
N PRO A 288 10.63 -8.73 14.73
CA PRO A 288 9.55 -8.68 15.71
C PRO A 288 8.47 -7.71 15.25
N LEU A 289 7.21 -8.16 15.34
CA LEU A 289 6.01 -7.37 15.04
C LEU A 289 5.11 -7.28 16.27
N LEU A 290 4.69 -6.07 16.60
CA LEU A 290 3.66 -5.82 17.60
C LEU A 290 2.33 -5.60 16.87
N GLU A 291 1.41 -6.56 16.99
CA GLU A 291 0.15 -6.53 16.27
C GLU A 291 -0.99 -5.97 17.12
N ILE A 292 -1.67 -4.96 16.57
CA ILE A 292 -2.93 -4.42 17.11
C ILE A 292 -4.04 -4.77 16.12
N THR A 293 -5.05 -5.53 16.55
CA THR A 293 -6.18 -5.86 15.69
C THR A 293 -7.21 -4.73 15.65
N MET A 294 -7.95 -4.64 14.55
CA MET A 294 -9.12 -3.74 14.43
C MET A 294 -10.13 -3.99 15.58
N HIS A 295 -10.30 -5.24 15.97
CA HIS A 295 -11.13 -5.61 17.12
C HIS A 295 -10.66 -4.93 18.42
N ASN A 296 -9.34 -4.93 18.68
CA ASN A 296 -8.76 -4.27 19.84
C ASN A 296 -8.87 -2.74 19.82
N LEU A 297 -8.97 -2.15 18.63
CA LEU A 297 -9.17 -0.70 18.46
C LEU A 297 -10.62 -0.29 18.66
N LEU A 298 -11.58 -1.11 18.21
CA LEU A 298 -13.02 -0.83 18.36
C LEU A 298 -13.48 -0.96 19.81
N GLU A 299 -12.97 -1.90 20.59
CA GLU A 299 -13.30 -2.17 22.01
C GLU A 299 -14.80 -2.04 22.36
N GLY A 300 -15.69 -2.45 21.45
CA GLY A 300 -17.15 -2.37 21.65
C GLY A 300 -17.74 -0.96 21.50
N ARG A 301 -16.99 0.03 21.04
CA ARG A 301 -17.44 1.43 20.89
C ARG A 301 -18.08 1.74 19.52
N GLY A 302 -18.02 0.82 18.56
CA GLY A 302 -18.54 1.04 17.20
C GLY A 302 -17.64 1.88 16.29
N GLU A 303 -16.86 2.80 16.84
CA GLU A 303 -15.91 3.66 16.10
C GLU A 303 -14.53 3.64 16.76
N ILE A 304 -13.49 3.80 15.94
CA ILE A 304 -12.09 3.87 16.41
C ILE A 304 -11.78 5.29 16.86
N ASP A 305 -11.28 5.43 18.08
CA ASP A 305 -10.70 6.68 18.56
C ASP A 305 -9.29 6.84 17.96
N LEU A 306 -9.16 7.73 16.98
CA LEU A 306 -7.89 8.00 16.28
C LEU A 306 -6.80 8.53 17.21
N ARG A 307 -7.15 9.27 18.28
CA ARG A 307 -6.16 9.77 19.26
C ARG A 307 -5.61 8.64 20.10
N ASP A 308 -6.48 7.72 20.53
CA ASP A 308 -6.08 6.51 21.25
C ASP A 308 -5.20 5.63 20.36
N PHE A 309 -5.58 5.44 19.09
CA PHE A 309 -4.77 4.70 18.11
C PHE A 309 -3.36 5.28 17.97
N ILE A 310 -3.23 6.57 17.68
CA ILE A 310 -1.92 7.22 17.54
C ILE A 310 -1.12 7.13 18.84
N SER A 311 -1.75 7.35 20.00
CA SER A 311 -1.08 7.24 21.30
C SER A 311 -0.53 5.84 21.57
N ARG A 312 -1.23 4.78 21.13
CA ARG A 312 -0.75 3.38 21.23
C ARG A 312 0.47 3.16 20.33
N VAL A 313 0.41 3.60 19.06
CA VAL A 313 1.53 3.46 18.11
C VAL A 313 2.75 4.22 18.60
N ASP A 314 2.57 5.46 19.08
CA ASP A 314 3.65 6.29 19.64
C ASP A 314 4.27 5.65 20.90
N ALA A 315 3.46 5.01 21.75
CA ALA A 315 3.94 4.31 22.94
C ALA A 315 4.76 3.04 22.61
N LEU A 316 4.61 2.48 21.41
CA LEU A 316 5.38 1.33 20.93
C LEU A 316 6.71 1.74 20.27
N ALA A 317 6.84 2.98 19.79
CA ALA A 317 8.04 3.48 19.11
C ALA A 317 9.36 3.23 19.90
N PRO A 318 9.43 3.44 21.23
CA PRO A 318 10.64 3.20 22.01
C PRO A 318 11.11 1.74 22.05
N THR A 319 10.26 0.78 21.67
CA THR A 319 10.66 -0.64 21.61
C THR A 319 11.59 -0.95 20.43
N GLY A 320 11.61 -0.07 19.41
CA GLY A 320 12.32 -0.32 18.16
C GLY A 320 11.65 -1.36 17.26
N HIS A 321 10.50 -1.93 17.65
CA HIS A 321 9.80 -2.96 16.89
C HIS A 321 8.82 -2.36 15.90
N HIS A 322 8.51 -3.10 14.84
CA HIS A 322 7.52 -2.71 13.87
C HIS A 322 6.10 -2.97 14.40
N VAL A 323 5.15 -2.15 13.97
CA VAL A 323 3.74 -2.27 14.34
C VAL A 323 2.93 -2.74 13.15
N LEU A 324 2.10 -3.76 13.35
CA LEU A 324 1.15 -4.27 12.36
C LEU A 324 -0.27 -3.97 12.85
N ILE A 325 -1.06 -3.29 12.03
CA ILE A 325 -2.50 -3.14 12.24
C ILE A 325 -3.21 -4.14 11.35
N SER A 326 -4.06 -5.00 11.91
CA SER A 326 -4.72 -6.06 11.14
C SER A 326 -6.22 -6.13 11.35
N GLY A 327 -6.94 -6.55 10.30
CA GLY A 327 -8.33 -6.94 10.35
C GLY A 327 -8.55 -8.41 10.75
N TYR A 328 -7.49 -9.17 10.99
CA TYR A 328 -7.55 -10.60 11.23
C TYR A 328 -7.83 -10.91 12.71
N PHE A 329 -9.02 -11.38 13.00
CA PHE A 329 -9.37 -11.84 14.36
C PHE A 329 -8.71 -13.19 14.64
N GLU A 330 -8.85 -14.14 13.72
CA GLU A 330 -8.34 -15.51 13.88
C GLU A 330 -6.84 -15.58 13.54
N TYR A 331 -6.08 -16.32 14.36
CA TYR A 331 -4.64 -16.47 14.17
C TYR A 331 -4.26 -17.17 12.86
N TYR A 332 -5.05 -18.13 12.40
CA TYR A 332 -4.77 -18.81 11.13
C TYR A 332 -4.84 -17.86 9.93
N ARG A 333 -5.77 -16.90 9.94
CA ARG A 333 -5.86 -15.86 8.87
C ARG A 333 -4.66 -14.93 8.90
N LEU A 334 -4.22 -14.56 10.12
CA LEU A 334 -3.00 -13.78 10.26
C LEU A 334 -1.79 -14.58 9.74
N ALA A 335 -1.65 -15.85 10.12
CA ALA A 335 -0.56 -16.71 9.67
C ALA A 335 -0.56 -16.85 8.13
N SER A 336 -1.72 -17.08 7.51
CA SER A 336 -1.87 -17.12 6.06
C SER A 336 -1.50 -15.80 5.39
N TYR A 337 -1.84 -14.67 5.98
CA TYR A 337 -1.42 -13.36 5.49
C TYR A 337 0.10 -13.19 5.56
N LEU A 338 0.72 -13.50 6.70
CA LEU A 338 2.16 -13.38 6.89
C LEU A 338 2.94 -14.32 5.96
N ALA A 339 2.45 -15.55 5.72
CA ALA A 339 3.04 -16.51 4.79
C ALA A 339 3.05 -16.01 3.32
N ARG A 340 2.21 -15.06 2.97
CA ARG A 340 2.29 -14.36 1.66
C ARG A 340 3.40 -13.31 1.62
N CYS A 341 3.82 -12.80 2.78
CA CYS A 341 4.78 -11.69 2.89
C CYS A 341 6.22 -12.15 3.10
N THR A 342 6.43 -13.37 3.62
CA THR A 342 7.75 -13.95 3.84
C THR A 342 7.79 -15.43 3.49
N ASP A 343 8.94 -15.90 2.99
CA ASP A 343 9.25 -17.30 2.74
C ASP A 343 9.98 -17.96 3.95
N GLN A 344 10.08 -17.24 5.07
CA GLN A 344 10.77 -17.67 6.29
C GLN A 344 9.79 -18.08 7.38
N PRO A 345 10.26 -18.82 8.42
CA PRO A 345 9.44 -19.22 9.54
C PRO A 345 8.70 -18.07 10.22
N ILE A 346 7.47 -18.34 10.67
CA ILE A 346 6.60 -17.41 11.38
C ILE A 346 6.35 -17.93 12.78
N GLY A 347 6.62 -17.11 13.79
CA GLY A 347 6.35 -17.38 15.20
C GLY A 347 5.21 -16.49 15.71
N LEU A 348 4.33 -17.05 16.54
CA LEU A 348 3.27 -16.32 17.22
C LEU A 348 3.47 -16.40 18.73
N ALA A 349 3.82 -15.28 19.36
CA ALA A 349 3.91 -15.16 20.80
C ALA A 349 2.51 -14.88 21.37
N MET A 350 2.04 -15.75 22.26
CA MET A 350 0.70 -15.61 22.83
C MET A 350 0.63 -16.05 24.29
N GLY A 351 -0.24 -15.39 25.05
CA GLY A 351 -0.55 -15.79 26.42
C GLY A 351 -1.48 -16.99 26.47
N ALA A 352 -1.58 -17.64 27.65
CA ALA A 352 -2.42 -18.82 27.87
C ALA A 352 -3.91 -18.59 27.52
N GLY A 353 -4.42 -17.36 27.66
CA GLY A 353 -5.78 -17.01 27.25
C GLY A 353 -5.96 -17.11 25.74
N SER A 354 -5.06 -16.51 24.97
CA SER A 354 -5.08 -16.57 23.50
C SER A 354 -4.84 -17.99 22.97
N LEU A 355 -3.99 -18.78 23.65
CA LEU A 355 -3.79 -20.18 23.30
C LEU A 355 -5.10 -20.99 23.48
N ARG A 356 -5.89 -20.69 24.51
CA ARG A 356 -7.19 -21.35 24.72
C ARG A 356 -8.18 -20.98 23.62
N GLU A 357 -8.19 -19.71 23.19
CA GLU A 357 -9.03 -19.27 22.08
C GLU A 357 -8.60 -19.87 20.74
N LEU A 358 -7.28 -20.11 20.55
CA LEU A 358 -6.77 -20.80 19.36
C LEU A 358 -7.37 -22.21 19.17
N PHE A 359 -7.68 -22.92 20.27
CA PHE A 359 -8.31 -24.25 20.24
C PHE A 359 -9.84 -24.21 20.34
N ASN A 360 -10.46 -23.04 20.26
CA ASN A 360 -11.90 -22.90 20.27
C ASN A 360 -12.48 -23.17 18.87
N GLU A 361 -13.08 -24.32 18.67
CA GLU A 361 -13.64 -24.79 17.38
C GLU A 361 -14.64 -23.79 16.76
N ALA A 362 -15.27 -22.95 17.58
CA ALA A 362 -16.24 -21.97 17.09
C ALA A 362 -15.61 -20.94 16.11
N HIS A 363 -14.30 -20.75 16.16
CA HIS A 363 -13.58 -19.84 15.27
C HIS A 363 -13.29 -20.45 13.88
N TYR A 364 -13.53 -21.75 13.70
CA TYR A 364 -13.17 -22.51 12.50
C TYR A 364 -14.37 -23.02 11.70
N THR A 365 -15.57 -22.58 12.04
CA THR A 365 -16.83 -23.05 11.40
C THR A 365 -16.92 -22.70 9.90
N ALA A 366 -16.12 -21.74 9.44
CA ALA A 366 -16.02 -21.38 8.01
C ALA A 366 -15.08 -22.28 7.20
N LEU A 367 -14.32 -23.19 7.85
CA LEU A 367 -13.40 -24.12 7.22
C LEU A 367 -14.06 -25.49 7.12
N GLU A 368 -13.99 -26.14 5.95
CA GLU A 368 -14.57 -27.49 5.72
C GLU A 368 -13.92 -28.56 6.61
N GLY A 369 -12.60 -28.47 6.80
CA GLY A 369 -11.84 -29.33 7.71
C GLY A 369 -11.79 -28.87 9.15
N GLY A 370 -12.51 -27.80 9.51
CA GLY A 370 -12.53 -27.22 10.84
C GLY A 370 -11.14 -26.79 11.33
N ILE A 371 -10.87 -26.96 12.63
CA ILE A 371 -9.59 -26.60 13.23
C ILE A 371 -8.39 -27.33 12.59
N LEU A 372 -8.56 -28.55 12.11
CA LEU A 372 -7.47 -29.32 11.52
C LEU A 372 -7.00 -28.75 10.18
N GLU A 373 -7.85 -28.05 9.46
CA GLU A 373 -7.49 -27.37 8.21
C GLU A 373 -6.63 -26.13 8.48
N SER A 374 -6.74 -25.55 9.66
CA SER A 374 -6.01 -24.33 10.03
C SER A 374 -4.59 -24.57 10.50
N PHE A 375 -4.24 -25.81 10.87
CA PHE A 375 -2.93 -26.26 11.32
C PHE A 375 -2.18 -27.05 10.23
#